data_a7189599f1eece3bd2fb0ec8cb953b67
#
_entry.id   a7189599f1eece3bd2fb0ec8cb953b67
#
_cell.length_a   1.000
_cell.length_b   1.000
_cell.length_c   1.000
_cell.angle_alpha   90.00
_cell.angle_beta   90.00
_cell.angle_gamma   90.00
#
_symmetry.space_group_name_H-M   'P 1'
#
loop_
_entity.id
_entity.type
_entity.pdbx_description
1 polymer ?
#
loop_
_entity_poly.entity_id
_entity_poly.type
_entity_poly.pdbx_seq_one_letter_code
_entity_poly.pdbx_strand_id
1 'polypeptide(L)'
;MIITKKYFILIFLLASPVFLFAQTPTVIPLDHNPALRDRKPTLLKNGIQPDTVSLPFFDDFSYYSRSSQPDYHLWMDQYVYINNSYPIQPRSNGVATFDALDANGNVYNSATATFPADTLTSCPIDLGENGINNVYLSFFYQPGGYGDSPEEGDSLILQFKSPVTKHWRTVWHIPGTSVHPFKQVILPVNGEYLYKGFQFRFVNLVSLDPDIYNLGRKGNCDHWHIDYVHLDKNRSDTDSAYFDVAVTAPMKTLIKGYQSIPWKQLPDALPSKTEQTIELTYRNNDNIKHLVYINFTRTDVYNNMTYSLPTDGTEIEAGETMTFNKTIVSPFESLSVDSALFEFKGYLITDEFDRKENDTVCLRQSFNNYFARDDGVPESGYGFFGEKTQGCAVACRYETFSKVDTLKAIRIYFNPTINNVTGQYRFKIAVWRDNEGRPGEQVYISSTVYSPKITGQFVQYDLDHEVYVTKNKDYWIGWVQVTSGFLNVGFDRNYNDRGNLWYNNGSWRRDVNNGTLMIRPVMGKRKDFATSVEMPEMVMDVRMKLYPNPASQYVRIELESLEPAVFSDYMVEIYDVNGRLYHCAPYTGKDTDVSDYNAGLYFVRLIHRKSGHSQTQKLIVE
;
A
#
# COMPACT_ATOMS: atom_id res chain seq x y z
N MET A 1 -20.70 -20.82 89.09
CA MET A 1 -21.38 -20.87 87.80
C MET A 1 -20.56 -20.00 86.82
N ILE A 2 -19.62 -20.62 86.12
CA ILE A 2 -18.66 -19.92 85.22
C ILE A 2 -19.09 -20.23 83.82
N ILE A 3 -19.47 -19.16 83.05
CA ILE A 3 -19.87 -19.26 81.66
C ILE A 3 -18.64 -18.97 80.83
N THR A 4 -18.13 -19.98 80.15
CA THR A 4 -17.04 -19.84 79.12
C THR A 4 -17.64 -19.44 77.81
N LYS A 5 -17.29 -18.23 77.31
CA LYS A 5 -17.56 -17.76 75.96
C LYS A 5 -16.56 -18.40 74.99
N LYS A 6 -17.04 -19.23 74.03
CA LYS A 6 -16.28 -19.68 72.87
C LYS A 6 -16.32 -18.57 71.76
N TYR A 7 -15.18 -18.05 71.41
CA TYR A 7 -15.03 -17.17 70.18
C TYR A 7 -14.82 -18.07 68.96
N PHE A 8 -15.77 -18.01 68.01
CA PHE A 8 -15.61 -18.55 66.67
C PHE A 8 -14.91 -17.48 65.84
N ILE A 9 -13.65 -17.71 65.43
CA ILE A 9 -12.94 -16.88 64.46
C ILE A 9 -13.34 -17.38 63.07
N LEU A 10 -14.16 -16.61 62.36
CA LEU A 10 -14.54 -16.85 61.00
C LEU A 10 -13.41 -16.24 60.09
N ILE A 11 -12.53 -17.09 59.56
CA ILE A 11 -11.52 -16.66 58.57
C ILE A 11 -12.24 -16.50 57.22
N PHE A 12 -12.53 -15.26 56.85
CA PHE A 12 -12.95 -14.92 55.50
C PHE A 12 -11.70 -14.97 54.60
N LEU A 13 -11.53 -16.07 53.86
CA LEU A 13 -10.62 -16.13 52.72
C LEU A 13 -11.19 -15.22 51.63
N LEU A 14 -10.68 -14.01 51.53
CA LEU A 14 -10.85 -13.12 50.36
C LEU A 14 -10.16 -13.78 49.17
N ALA A 15 -10.86 -14.62 48.42
CA ALA A 15 -10.47 -14.98 47.08
C ALA A 15 -10.66 -13.74 46.22
N SER A 16 -9.61 -12.91 46.09
CA SER A 16 -9.56 -11.88 45.06
C SER A 16 -9.63 -12.61 43.72
N PRO A 17 -10.62 -12.31 42.86
CA PRO A 17 -10.58 -12.83 41.51
C PRO A 17 -9.33 -12.25 40.86
N VAL A 18 -8.34 -13.08 40.66
CA VAL A 18 -7.23 -12.76 39.74
C VAL A 18 -7.87 -12.68 38.37
N PHE A 19 -8.23 -11.49 37.94
CA PHE A 19 -8.56 -11.23 36.53
C PHE A 19 -7.29 -11.54 35.72
N LEU A 20 -7.19 -12.76 35.25
CA LEU A 20 -6.30 -13.10 34.14
C LEU A 20 -6.84 -12.33 32.94
N PHE A 21 -6.33 -11.14 32.73
CA PHE A 21 -6.54 -10.44 31.45
C PHE A 21 -5.90 -11.32 30.37
N ALA A 22 -6.73 -12.10 29.69
CA ALA A 22 -6.33 -12.83 28.51
C ALA A 22 -5.94 -11.77 27.47
N GLN A 23 -4.66 -11.75 27.07
CA GLN A 23 -4.17 -10.76 26.13
C GLN A 23 -4.80 -10.99 24.76
N THR A 24 -5.46 -9.96 24.25
CA THR A 24 -6.01 -9.94 22.89
C THR A 24 -4.99 -9.35 21.94
N PRO A 25 -4.98 -9.77 20.67
CA PRO A 25 -4.18 -9.08 19.66
C PRO A 25 -4.61 -7.62 19.56
N THR A 26 -3.63 -6.77 19.27
CA THR A 26 -3.83 -5.34 19.10
C THR A 26 -3.36 -4.94 17.70
N VAL A 27 -4.11 -4.04 17.07
CA VAL A 27 -3.69 -3.33 15.86
C VAL A 27 -3.03 -2.03 16.30
N ILE A 28 -1.85 -1.75 15.80
CA ILE A 28 -1.09 -0.54 16.12
C ILE A 28 -0.73 0.21 14.84
N PRO A 29 -0.57 1.53 14.89
CA PRO A 29 0.04 2.30 13.79
C PRO A 29 1.44 1.79 13.46
N LEU A 30 1.95 2.13 12.28
CA LEU A 30 3.31 1.83 11.87
C LEU A 30 4.27 2.89 12.42
N ASP A 31 5.47 2.46 12.81
CA ASP A 31 6.53 3.40 13.21
C ASP A 31 7.20 4.08 12.00
N HIS A 32 7.02 3.54 10.80
CA HIS A 32 7.66 3.96 9.56
C HIS A 32 6.68 3.78 8.41
N ASN A 33 6.90 4.53 7.32
CA ASN A 33 6.24 4.25 6.07
C ASN A 33 7.17 3.40 5.18
N PRO A 34 6.89 2.10 4.98
CA PRO A 34 7.74 1.23 4.16
C PRO A 34 7.89 1.70 2.72
N ALA A 35 6.88 2.39 2.19
CA ALA A 35 6.90 2.92 0.83
C ALA A 35 7.89 4.09 0.66
N LEU A 36 8.28 4.76 1.74
CA LEU A 36 9.21 5.89 1.71
C LEU A 36 10.65 5.52 2.09
N ARG A 37 10.87 4.40 2.80
CA ARG A 37 12.13 4.03 3.43
C ARG A 37 13.34 4.01 2.50
N ASP A 38 13.16 3.61 1.25
CA ASP A 38 14.26 3.41 0.31
C ASP A 38 14.31 4.49 -0.79
N ARG A 39 13.58 5.59 -0.57
CA ARG A 39 13.56 6.71 -1.51
C ARG A 39 14.75 7.62 -1.29
N LYS A 40 15.40 7.94 -2.37
CA LYS A 40 16.27 9.12 -2.40
C LYS A 40 15.38 10.30 -2.74
N PRO A 41 15.26 11.31 -1.86
CA PRO A 41 14.55 12.53 -2.20
C PRO A 41 15.12 13.05 -3.53
N THR A 42 14.27 13.43 -4.44
CA THR A 42 14.70 14.17 -5.63
C THR A 42 15.16 15.53 -5.13
N LEU A 43 16.44 15.64 -4.79
CA LEU A 43 17.01 16.92 -4.41
C LEU A 43 16.88 17.83 -5.64
N LEU A 44 16.07 18.86 -5.53
CA LEU A 44 16.16 20.00 -6.45
C LEU A 44 17.65 20.38 -6.47
N LYS A 45 18.28 20.30 -7.64
CA LYS A 45 19.70 20.64 -7.80
C LYS A 45 19.92 21.98 -7.14
N ASN A 46 20.77 22.02 -6.13
CA ASN A 46 21.08 23.22 -5.36
C ASN A 46 21.33 24.39 -6.33
N GLY A 47 20.49 25.41 -6.30
CA GLY A 47 20.64 26.64 -7.07
C GLY A 47 19.60 26.88 -8.19
N ILE A 48 18.70 25.94 -8.48
CA ILE A 48 17.58 26.22 -9.38
C ILE A 48 16.48 26.86 -8.52
N GLN A 49 16.22 28.15 -8.76
CA GLN A 49 15.01 28.80 -8.22
C GLN A 49 13.82 28.08 -8.85
N PRO A 50 12.82 27.67 -8.06
CA PRO A 50 11.62 27.08 -8.65
C PRO A 50 10.98 28.07 -9.62
N ASP A 51 10.53 27.56 -10.76
CA ASP A 51 9.81 28.36 -11.74
C ASP A 51 8.57 28.96 -11.09
N THR A 52 8.23 30.19 -11.49
CA THR A 52 7.00 30.83 -11.02
C THR A 52 5.82 30.18 -11.75
N VAL A 53 4.89 29.63 -10.97
CA VAL A 53 3.68 28.99 -11.49
C VAL A 53 2.64 30.04 -11.85
N SER A 54 1.96 29.87 -12.98
CA SER A 54 0.80 30.69 -13.37
C SER A 54 -0.50 30.08 -12.86
N LEU A 55 -1.58 30.87 -12.82
CA LEU A 55 -2.93 30.37 -12.58
C LEU A 55 -3.49 29.64 -13.82
N PRO A 56 -4.33 28.60 -13.64
CA PRO A 56 -4.71 28.03 -12.36
C PRO A 56 -3.59 27.17 -11.74
N PHE A 57 -3.39 27.28 -10.41
CA PHE A 57 -2.61 26.29 -9.67
C PHE A 57 -3.59 25.19 -9.23
N PHE A 58 -3.32 23.97 -9.63
CA PHE A 58 -4.19 22.83 -9.29
C PHE A 58 -3.38 21.57 -9.09
N ASP A 59 -3.72 20.81 -8.04
CA ASP A 59 -3.21 19.47 -7.81
C ASP A 59 -4.28 18.61 -7.09
N ASP A 60 -4.59 17.46 -7.66
CA ASP A 60 -5.47 16.44 -7.09
C ASP A 60 -4.72 15.17 -6.69
N PHE A 61 -3.37 15.18 -6.81
CA PHE A 61 -2.48 14.09 -6.43
C PHE A 61 -2.76 12.73 -7.08
N SER A 62 -3.51 12.67 -8.16
CA SER A 62 -3.91 11.43 -8.86
C SER A 62 -2.73 10.67 -9.49
N TYR A 63 -1.54 11.23 -9.47
CA TYR A 63 -0.31 10.64 -9.99
C TYR A 63 0.41 9.69 -9.02
N TYR A 64 -0.19 9.29 -7.90
CA TYR A 64 0.40 8.40 -6.87
C TYR A 64 1.02 7.11 -7.45
N SER A 65 0.50 6.60 -8.55
CA SER A 65 1.03 5.40 -9.21
C SER A 65 2.38 5.63 -9.90
N ARG A 66 2.71 6.89 -10.22
CA ARG A 66 3.97 7.32 -10.85
C ARG A 66 4.96 7.87 -9.85
N SER A 67 4.45 8.62 -8.88
CA SER A 67 5.25 9.21 -7.82
C SER A 67 4.46 9.23 -6.52
N SER A 68 5.13 8.95 -5.43
CA SER A 68 4.60 9.09 -4.08
C SER A 68 5.20 10.31 -3.38
N GLN A 69 5.80 11.21 -4.14
CA GLN A 69 6.25 12.52 -3.70
C GLN A 69 5.47 13.60 -4.47
N PRO A 70 5.28 14.80 -3.88
CA PRO A 70 4.65 15.93 -4.55
C PRO A 70 5.35 16.29 -5.88
N ASP A 71 4.57 16.76 -6.85
CA ASP A 71 5.13 17.24 -8.10
C ASP A 71 6.00 18.49 -7.87
N TYR A 72 7.29 18.38 -8.15
CA TYR A 72 8.27 19.46 -7.94
C TYR A 72 8.01 20.70 -8.83
N HIS A 73 7.17 20.60 -9.85
CA HIS A 73 6.73 21.76 -10.63
C HIS A 73 5.71 22.63 -9.88
N LEU A 74 4.98 22.05 -8.92
CA LEU A 74 3.98 22.73 -8.12
C LEU A 74 4.47 22.95 -6.68
N TRP A 75 5.26 22.02 -6.13
CA TRP A 75 5.63 21.98 -4.73
C TRP A 75 7.13 22.01 -4.49
N MET A 76 7.56 22.79 -3.52
CA MET A 76 8.97 23.00 -3.18
C MET A 76 9.55 21.95 -2.25
N ASP A 77 8.72 21.29 -1.45
CA ASP A 77 9.11 20.32 -0.44
C ASP A 77 8.48 18.95 -0.72
N GLN A 78 9.01 17.91 -0.09
CA GLN A 78 8.68 16.51 -0.35
C GLN A 78 8.45 15.74 0.94
N TYR A 79 7.90 16.41 1.97
CA TYR A 79 7.68 15.82 3.29
C TYR A 79 6.37 15.04 3.37
N VAL A 80 5.44 15.24 2.45
CA VAL A 80 4.17 14.51 2.43
C VAL A 80 4.23 13.29 1.51
N TYR A 81 3.41 12.30 1.83
CA TYR A 81 3.31 11.04 1.10
C TYR A 81 2.12 11.06 0.13
N ILE A 82 2.37 10.93 -1.17
CA ILE A 82 1.32 10.83 -2.19
C ILE A 82 0.90 9.37 -2.33
N ASN A 83 -0.38 9.07 -2.02
CA ASN A 83 -0.90 7.71 -1.98
C ASN A 83 -2.43 7.67 -2.15
N ASN A 84 -2.96 6.46 -2.26
CA ASN A 84 -4.40 6.16 -2.28
C ASN A 84 -4.82 5.08 -1.27
N SER A 85 -3.92 4.67 -0.38
CA SER A 85 -4.19 3.59 0.58
C SER A 85 -4.69 4.09 1.94
N TYR A 86 -4.29 5.29 2.36
CA TYR A 86 -4.72 5.86 3.64
C TYR A 86 -6.05 6.62 3.62
N PRO A 87 -6.43 7.36 2.55
CA PRO A 87 -7.66 8.15 2.56
C PRO A 87 -8.91 7.27 2.47
N ILE A 88 -10.03 7.76 3.02
CA ILE A 88 -11.34 7.13 2.91
C ILE A 88 -12.23 7.99 2.00
N GLN A 89 -12.66 7.45 0.86
CA GLN A 89 -13.52 8.12 -0.13
C GLN A 89 -13.01 9.52 -0.55
N PRO A 90 -11.80 9.62 -1.11
CA PRO A 90 -11.25 10.88 -1.60
C PRO A 90 -12.04 11.41 -2.81
N ARG A 91 -11.73 12.65 -3.23
CA ARG A 91 -12.35 13.29 -4.41
C ARG A 91 -11.78 12.77 -5.72
N SER A 92 -10.51 12.41 -5.73
CA SER A 92 -9.83 11.69 -6.80
C SER A 92 -9.07 10.49 -6.22
N ASN A 93 -8.57 9.60 -7.08
CA ASN A 93 -7.81 8.43 -6.64
C ASN A 93 -6.35 8.80 -6.35
N GLY A 94 -6.14 9.53 -5.27
CA GLY A 94 -4.84 9.98 -4.79
C GLY A 94 -4.99 11.17 -3.82
N VAL A 95 -4.10 11.27 -2.84
CA VAL A 95 -4.06 12.39 -1.89
C VAL A 95 -2.64 12.68 -1.44
N ALA A 96 -2.41 13.87 -0.89
CA ALA A 96 -1.22 14.19 -0.10
C ALA A 96 -1.49 13.88 1.38
N THR A 97 -0.72 12.96 1.94
CA THR A 97 -0.82 12.55 3.35
C THR A 97 0.35 13.12 4.15
N PHE A 98 0.03 13.83 5.22
CA PHE A 98 0.94 14.23 6.28
C PHE A 98 0.96 13.07 7.28
N ASP A 99 2.12 12.51 7.59
CA ASP A 99 2.25 11.27 8.37
C ASP A 99 3.29 11.39 9.51
N ALA A 100 3.74 12.60 9.82
CA ALA A 100 4.77 12.88 10.81
C ALA A 100 6.10 12.15 10.55
N LEU A 101 6.43 11.93 9.28
CA LEU A 101 7.71 11.38 8.83
C LEU A 101 8.43 12.36 7.91
N ASP A 102 9.76 12.35 7.94
CA ASP A 102 10.55 13.15 7.01
C ASP A 102 10.46 12.62 5.56
N ALA A 103 11.02 13.36 4.61
CA ALA A 103 11.02 13.00 3.19
C ALA A 103 11.63 11.61 2.88
N ASN A 104 12.36 11.02 3.81
CA ASN A 104 12.96 9.68 3.71
C ASN A 104 12.13 8.62 4.47
N GLY A 105 10.99 9.01 5.07
CA GLY A 105 10.17 8.12 5.88
C GLY A 105 10.75 7.83 7.27
N ASN A 106 11.64 8.69 7.79
CA ASN A 106 12.16 8.57 9.14
C ASN A 106 11.35 9.43 10.11
N VAL A 107 11.27 8.98 11.35
CA VAL A 107 10.61 9.73 12.42
C VAL A 107 11.37 11.02 12.73
N TYR A 108 10.65 12.08 13.03
CA TYR A 108 11.21 13.30 13.60
C TYR A 108 11.75 13.06 15.02
N ASN A 109 12.54 13.96 15.53
CA ASN A 109 13.02 13.87 16.92
C ASN A 109 11.82 13.79 17.88
N SER A 110 11.83 12.77 18.75
CA SER A 110 10.77 12.59 19.74
C SER A 110 10.70 13.81 20.66
N ALA A 111 9.67 14.64 20.47
CA ALA A 111 9.33 15.73 21.35
C ALA A 111 7.97 15.41 21.99
N THR A 112 7.86 15.64 23.30
CA THR A 112 6.58 15.53 24.02
C THR A 112 5.70 16.75 23.81
N ALA A 113 6.25 17.83 23.26
CA ALA A 113 5.53 19.05 22.93
C ALA A 113 5.14 19.05 21.45
N THR A 114 4.00 19.63 21.14
CA THR A 114 3.55 19.84 19.77
C THR A 114 4.57 20.66 18.99
N PHE A 115 4.94 20.19 17.80
CA PHE A 115 5.90 20.85 16.91
C PHE A 115 5.45 20.72 15.45
N PRO A 116 5.91 21.62 14.54
CA PRO A 116 5.66 21.48 13.11
C PRO A 116 6.48 20.33 12.54
N ALA A 117 5.80 19.36 11.89
CA ALA A 117 6.40 18.20 11.27
C ALA A 117 6.46 18.36 9.75
N ASP A 118 5.46 17.84 9.04
CA ASP A 118 5.45 17.87 7.58
C ASP A 118 5.02 19.21 7.04
N THR A 119 5.53 19.55 5.87
CA THR A 119 5.11 20.71 5.11
C THR A 119 4.82 20.37 3.66
N LEU A 120 3.87 21.08 3.08
CA LEU A 120 3.58 21.05 1.65
C LEU A 120 3.52 22.49 1.17
N THR A 121 4.63 23.01 0.64
CA THR A 121 4.84 24.40 0.27
C THR A 121 4.76 24.58 -1.25
N SER A 122 3.89 25.46 -1.72
CA SER A 122 3.77 25.76 -3.16
C SER A 122 5.04 26.41 -3.70
N CYS A 123 5.35 26.16 -4.98
CA CYS A 123 6.25 27.03 -5.74
C CYS A 123 5.72 28.46 -5.73
N PRO A 124 6.56 29.49 -5.98
CA PRO A 124 6.11 30.86 -6.13
C PRO A 124 5.04 30.98 -7.23
N ILE A 125 3.95 31.68 -6.95
CA ILE A 125 2.81 31.83 -7.88
C ILE A 125 2.74 33.28 -8.36
N ASP A 126 2.45 33.48 -9.64
CA ASP A 126 2.28 34.83 -10.19
C ASP A 126 0.83 35.31 -10.04
N LEU A 127 0.59 36.15 -9.04
CA LEU A 127 -0.67 36.85 -8.83
C LEU A 127 -0.54 38.37 -9.15
N GLY A 128 0.51 38.76 -9.91
CA GLY A 128 0.82 40.12 -10.24
C GLY A 128 0.09 40.69 -11.46
N GLU A 129 -0.88 39.97 -12.02
CA GLU A 129 -1.68 40.44 -13.16
C GLU A 129 -2.48 41.70 -12.81
N ASN A 130 -2.42 42.75 -13.65
CA ASN A 130 -3.19 43.95 -13.45
C ASN A 130 -4.69 43.66 -13.50
N GLY A 131 -5.41 44.06 -12.45
CA GLY A 131 -6.86 43.86 -12.33
C GLY A 131 -7.27 42.47 -11.87
N ILE A 132 -6.33 41.65 -11.42
CA ILE A 132 -6.66 40.35 -10.83
C ILE A 132 -7.55 40.56 -9.60
N ASN A 133 -8.64 39.85 -9.53
CA ASN A 133 -9.60 39.92 -8.41
C ASN A 133 -10.25 38.54 -8.20
N ASN A 134 -11.00 38.44 -7.10
CA ASN A 134 -11.72 37.19 -6.77
C ASN A 134 -10.83 35.96 -6.86
N VAL A 135 -9.63 36.05 -6.27
CA VAL A 135 -8.70 34.93 -6.15
C VAL A 135 -9.02 34.13 -4.91
N TYR A 136 -9.28 32.85 -5.07
CA TYR A 136 -9.59 31.96 -3.95
C TYR A 136 -8.74 30.71 -4.03
N LEU A 137 -8.25 30.27 -2.86
CA LEU A 137 -7.64 28.97 -2.64
C LEU A 137 -8.68 28.05 -2.01
N SER A 138 -8.89 26.88 -2.61
CA SER A 138 -9.71 25.83 -2.00
C SER A 138 -8.96 24.52 -1.96
N PHE A 139 -9.35 23.65 -1.03
CA PHE A 139 -8.84 22.29 -0.89
C PHE A 139 -9.84 21.46 -0.09
N PHE A 140 -9.68 20.13 -0.17
CA PHE A 140 -10.39 19.20 0.70
C PHE A 140 -9.42 18.60 1.70
N TYR A 141 -9.91 18.32 2.92
CA TYR A 141 -9.09 17.68 3.96
C TYR A 141 -9.87 16.57 4.69
N GLN A 142 -9.13 15.59 5.18
CA GLN A 142 -9.64 14.49 6.00
C GLN A 142 -8.60 14.14 7.08
N PRO A 143 -8.97 14.04 8.39
CA PRO A 143 -8.09 13.50 9.42
C PRO A 143 -8.10 11.97 9.41
N GLY A 144 -6.99 11.34 9.77
CA GLY A 144 -6.84 9.91 10.05
C GLY A 144 -6.96 8.98 8.85
N GLY A 145 -8.13 8.90 8.24
CA GLY A 145 -8.39 7.88 7.21
C GLY A 145 -8.24 6.46 7.78
N TYR A 146 -7.47 5.61 7.11
CA TYR A 146 -7.05 4.29 7.60
C TYR A 146 -5.81 4.36 8.52
N GLY A 147 -5.12 5.51 8.57
CA GLY A 147 -4.02 5.76 9.47
C GLY A 147 -4.46 6.13 10.88
N ASP A 148 -3.55 6.71 11.64
CA ASP A 148 -3.79 7.23 12.98
C ASP A 148 -4.44 8.61 12.90
N SER A 149 -5.42 8.90 13.76
CA SER A 149 -6.08 10.20 13.79
C SER A 149 -5.34 11.17 14.71
N PRO A 150 -5.17 12.43 14.30
CA PRO A 150 -4.52 13.44 15.15
C PRO A 150 -5.32 13.72 16.43
N GLU A 151 -4.63 13.85 17.56
CA GLU A 151 -5.20 14.20 18.84
C GLU A 151 -5.65 15.67 18.87
N GLU A 152 -6.48 16.04 19.88
CA GLU A 152 -7.01 17.40 20.03
C GLU A 152 -5.91 18.49 20.14
N GLY A 153 -4.74 18.12 20.66
CA GLY A 153 -3.58 19.01 20.78
C GLY A 153 -2.82 19.27 19.47
N ASP A 154 -3.05 18.42 18.47
CA ASP A 154 -2.44 18.52 17.15
C ASP A 154 -3.27 19.41 16.22
N SER A 155 -2.76 19.73 15.06
CA SER A 155 -3.54 20.52 14.11
C SER A 155 -2.97 20.49 12.70
N LEU A 156 -3.82 20.74 11.72
CA LEU A 156 -3.42 21.10 10.37
C LEU A 156 -3.61 22.62 10.19
N ILE A 157 -2.59 23.30 9.70
CA ILE A 157 -2.59 24.75 9.46
C ILE A 157 -2.30 25.06 8.00
N LEU A 158 -2.92 26.13 7.51
CA LEU A 158 -2.60 26.75 6.23
C LEU A 158 -2.01 28.14 6.46
N GLN A 159 -0.89 28.40 5.82
CA GLN A 159 -0.21 29.71 5.91
C GLN A 159 -0.05 30.32 4.51
N PHE A 160 -0.18 31.65 4.44
CA PHE A 160 0.14 32.43 3.26
C PHE A 160 1.43 33.23 3.50
N LYS A 161 2.24 33.36 2.46
CA LYS A 161 3.44 34.18 2.46
C LYS A 161 3.25 35.39 1.57
N SER A 162 3.31 36.56 2.15
CA SER A 162 3.24 37.80 1.38
C SER A 162 4.53 37.99 0.57
N PRO A 163 4.44 38.20 -0.76
CA PRO A 163 5.58 38.58 -1.58
C PRO A 163 6.21 39.92 -1.16
N VAL A 164 5.45 40.78 -0.46
CA VAL A 164 5.88 42.10 -0.01
C VAL A 164 6.66 42.01 1.30
N THR A 165 6.04 41.44 2.34
CA THR A 165 6.63 41.39 3.69
C THR A 165 7.55 40.17 3.89
N LYS A 166 7.48 39.15 3.02
CA LYS A 166 8.21 37.88 3.09
C LYS A 166 7.88 37.03 4.33
N HIS A 167 6.84 37.39 5.08
CA HIS A 167 6.43 36.64 6.28
C HIS A 167 5.30 35.66 5.99
N TRP A 168 5.36 34.49 6.66
CA TRP A 168 4.29 33.52 6.71
C TRP A 168 3.25 33.96 7.76
N ARG A 169 1.95 33.87 7.41
CA ARG A 169 0.83 34.12 8.34
C ARG A 169 -0.15 32.98 8.25
N THR A 170 -0.56 32.43 9.38
CA THR A 170 -1.64 31.43 9.45
C THR A 170 -2.96 32.10 9.07
N VAL A 171 -3.62 31.55 8.06
CA VAL A 171 -4.90 32.02 7.53
C VAL A 171 -6.04 31.07 7.82
N TRP A 172 -5.72 29.82 8.14
CA TRP A 172 -6.68 28.80 8.52
C TRP A 172 -5.99 27.75 9.38
N HIS A 173 -6.75 27.09 10.28
CA HIS A 173 -6.31 25.94 11.06
C HIS A 173 -7.49 25.10 11.50
N ILE A 174 -7.25 23.83 11.78
CA ILE A 174 -8.19 22.87 12.37
C ILE A 174 -7.47 22.02 13.42
N PRO A 175 -7.99 21.91 14.66
CA PRO A 175 -7.43 21.00 15.66
C PRO A 175 -7.66 19.54 15.28
N GLY A 176 -6.85 18.66 15.84
CA GLY A 176 -6.97 17.22 15.67
C GLY A 176 -8.34 16.69 16.07
N THR A 177 -8.81 15.70 15.33
CA THR A 177 -10.15 15.13 15.53
C THR A 177 -10.22 13.74 14.91
N SER A 178 -11.24 12.98 15.28
CA SER A 178 -11.51 11.67 14.69
C SER A 178 -11.84 11.77 13.20
N VAL A 179 -11.71 10.64 12.50
CA VAL A 179 -12.01 10.50 11.07
C VAL A 179 -13.41 11.02 10.72
N HIS A 180 -13.47 11.80 9.67
CA HIS A 180 -14.72 12.24 9.04
C HIS A 180 -14.57 12.30 7.51
N PRO A 181 -15.66 12.36 6.72
CA PRO A 181 -15.58 12.56 5.27
C PRO A 181 -14.80 13.82 4.91
N PHE A 182 -14.20 13.85 3.72
CA PHE A 182 -13.51 15.03 3.21
C PHE A 182 -14.38 16.28 3.28
N LYS A 183 -13.83 17.35 3.84
CA LYS A 183 -14.48 18.66 3.94
C LYS A 183 -13.73 19.68 3.11
N GLN A 184 -14.48 20.53 2.42
CA GLN A 184 -13.92 21.63 1.64
C GLN A 184 -13.64 22.86 2.51
N VAL A 185 -12.54 23.52 2.20
CA VAL A 185 -12.19 24.86 2.69
C VAL A 185 -11.98 25.76 1.49
N ILE A 186 -12.55 26.96 1.52
CA ILE A 186 -12.39 28.00 0.49
C ILE A 186 -12.02 29.30 1.17
N LEU A 187 -10.92 29.92 0.76
CA LEU A 187 -10.38 31.11 1.38
C LEU A 187 -10.00 32.15 0.32
N PRO A 188 -10.35 33.46 0.54
CA PRO A 188 -9.95 34.52 -0.36
C PRO A 188 -8.43 34.79 -0.23
N VAL A 189 -7.79 35.02 -1.36
CA VAL A 189 -6.43 35.57 -1.42
C VAL A 189 -6.51 36.99 -1.91
N ASN A 190 -6.20 37.93 -1.05
CA ASN A 190 -6.39 39.37 -1.33
C ASN A 190 -5.28 40.24 -0.71
N GLY A 191 -5.32 41.57 -0.98
CA GLY A 191 -4.42 42.56 -0.40
C GLY A 191 -2.94 42.30 -0.72
N GLU A 192 -2.11 42.16 0.31
CA GLU A 192 -0.65 42.01 0.21
C GLU A 192 -0.19 40.68 -0.46
N TYR A 193 -1.11 39.76 -0.74
CA TYR A 193 -0.83 38.51 -1.39
C TYR A 193 -0.95 38.56 -2.92
N LEU A 194 -1.66 39.55 -3.48
CA LEU A 194 -1.90 39.66 -4.92
C LEU A 194 -0.71 40.23 -5.68
N TYR A 195 0.44 39.58 -5.56
CA TYR A 195 1.68 39.96 -6.22
C TYR A 195 2.39 38.70 -6.74
N LYS A 196 3.27 38.89 -7.72
CA LYS A 196 4.16 37.83 -8.18
C LYS A 196 5.04 37.28 -7.06
N GLY A 197 5.09 35.97 -6.91
CA GLY A 197 5.85 35.29 -5.86
C GLY A 197 5.03 35.01 -4.59
N PHE A 198 3.69 35.03 -4.68
CA PHE A 198 2.81 34.51 -3.64
C PHE A 198 3.11 33.01 -3.40
N GLN A 199 3.07 32.60 -2.14
CA GLN A 199 3.19 31.20 -1.76
C GLN A 199 2.18 30.88 -0.66
N PHE A 200 1.72 29.63 -0.63
CA PHE A 200 0.99 29.06 0.49
C PHE A 200 1.64 27.75 0.93
N ARG A 201 1.38 27.34 2.17
CA ARG A 201 1.82 26.02 2.64
C ARG A 201 0.86 25.45 3.66
N PHE A 202 0.72 24.14 3.61
CA PHE A 202 0.14 23.36 4.69
C PHE A 202 1.24 22.88 5.63
N VAL A 203 0.94 22.81 6.91
CA VAL A 203 1.85 22.31 7.96
C VAL A 203 1.01 21.53 8.96
N ASN A 204 1.40 20.32 9.33
CA ASN A 204 0.83 19.66 10.48
C ASN A 204 1.65 19.97 11.74
N LEU A 205 0.94 20.24 12.83
CA LEU A 205 1.51 20.28 14.18
C LEU A 205 1.18 18.96 14.84
N VAL A 206 2.19 18.25 15.30
CA VAL A 206 2.06 16.89 15.85
C VAL A 206 2.67 16.80 17.23
N SER A 207 2.15 15.89 18.03
CA SER A 207 2.71 15.49 19.32
C SER A 207 3.09 14.01 19.28
N LEU A 208 4.37 13.72 19.38
CA LEU A 208 4.87 12.35 19.38
C LEU A 208 4.95 11.80 20.81
N ASP A 209 4.44 10.59 21.02
CA ASP A 209 4.49 9.94 22.33
C ASP A 209 5.89 9.37 22.60
N PRO A 210 6.58 9.80 23.67
CA PRO A 210 7.89 9.29 24.03
C PRO A 210 7.84 7.90 24.66
N ASP A 211 6.66 7.39 25.03
CA ASP A 211 6.52 6.11 25.72
C ASP A 211 6.92 4.96 24.78
N ILE A 212 7.94 4.22 25.21
CA ILE A 212 8.40 3.02 24.49
C ILE A 212 7.34 1.92 24.41
N TYR A 213 6.29 1.99 25.23
CA TYR A 213 5.17 1.05 25.25
C TYR A 213 4.02 1.50 24.34
N ASN A 214 3.97 2.77 23.91
CA ASN A 214 3.07 3.26 22.87
C ASN A 214 3.73 3.10 21.51
N LEU A 215 3.81 1.86 21.06
CA LEU A 215 4.28 1.55 19.73
C LEU A 215 3.37 2.23 18.69
N GLY A 216 3.95 2.99 17.76
CA GLY A 216 3.23 3.61 16.66
C GLY A 216 2.78 5.06 16.86
N ARG A 217 3.19 5.72 17.94
CA ARG A 217 2.99 7.18 18.12
C ARG A 217 4.28 7.98 18.07
N LYS A 218 5.27 7.46 17.39
CA LYS A 218 6.60 8.09 17.23
C LYS A 218 6.83 8.65 15.83
N GLY A 219 5.94 8.37 14.92
CA GLY A 219 5.95 8.73 13.52
C GLY A 219 4.98 7.83 12.77
N ASN A 220 4.62 8.18 11.54
CA ASN A 220 3.52 7.60 10.78
C ASN A 220 2.20 7.64 11.57
N CYS A 221 1.94 8.78 12.17
CA CYS A 221 0.80 9.07 13.04
C CYS A 221 0.27 10.48 12.73
N ASP A 222 -0.83 10.87 13.40
CA ASP A 222 -1.46 12.20 13.26
C ASP A 222 -1.77 12.53 11.81
N HIS A 223 -2.32 11.54 11.08
CA HIS A 223 -2.52 11.65 9.65
C HIS A 223 -3.52 12.74 9.27
N TRP A 224 -3.11 13.54 8.28
CA TRP A 224 -4.00 14.44 7.55
C TRP A 224 -3.89 14.18 6.06
N HIS A 225 -5.01 14.18 5.38
CA HIS A 225 -5.08 14.03 3.92
C HIS A 225 -5.57 15.31 3.29
N ILE A 226 -4.87 15.78 2.26
CA ILE A 226 -5.24 16.93 1.44
C ILE A 226 -5.50 16.44 0.03
N ASP A 227 -6.56 16.96 -0.58
CA ASP A 227 -6.97 16.64 -1.94
C ASP A 227 -7.52 17.88 -2.64
N TYR A 228 -7.50 17.93 -3.97
CA TYR A 228 -8.08 18.99 -4.79
C TYR A 228 -7.68 20.39 -4.37
N VAL A 229 -6.37 20.66 -4.32
CA VAL A 229 -5.84 22.00 -4.05
C VAL A 229 -5.98 22.85 -5.31
N HIS A 230 -6.79 23.90 -5.24
CA HIS A 230 -7.10 24.76 -6.39
C HIS A 230 -7.05 26.24 -6.03
N LEU A 231 -6.12 26.95 -6.65
CA LEU A 231 -6.04 28.41 -6.57
C LEU A 231 -6.25 29.01 -7.96
N ASP A 232 -7.25 29.87 -8.09
CA ASP A 232 -7.53 30.56 -9.35
C ASP A 232 -8.22 31.90 -9.12
N LYS A 233 -8.24 32.74 -10.16
CA LYS A 233 -8.99 34.00 -10.25
C LYS A 233 -10.44 33.75 -10.69
N ASN A 234 -11.29 34.79 -10.55
CA ASN A 234 -12.71 34.77 -10.92
C ASN A 234 -13.54 33.71 -10.17
N ARG A 235 -13.15 33.38 -8.95
CA ARG A 235 -13.83 32.44 -8.06
C ARG A 235 -14.62 33.17 -6.97
N SER A 236 -15.39 32.45 -6.18
CA SER A 236 -16.15 32.94 -5.02
C SER A 236 -16.02 32.01 -3.82
N ASP A 237 -16.49 32.44 -2.67
CA ASP A 237 -16.55 31.63 -1.44
C ASP A 237 -17.57 30.47 -1.52
N THR A 238 -18.46 30.50 -2.50
CA THR A 238 -19.44 29.44 -2.77
C THR A 238 -19.03 28.50 -3.90
N ASP A 239 -17.84 28.69 -4.48
CA ASP A 239 -17.32 27.91 -5.60
C ASP A 239 -16.85 26.54 -5.13
N SER A 240 -17.77 25.56 -5.19
CA SER A 240 -17.54 24.18 -4.78
C SER A 240 -17.45 23.20 -5.95
N ALA A 241 -17.60 23.70 -7.18
CA ALA A 241 -17.62 22.91 -8.39
C ALA A 241 -16.28 22.95 -9.12
N TYR A 242 -15.94 21.84 -9.72
CA TYR A 242 -14.78 21.69 -10.61
C TYR A 242 -15.26 21.03 -11.89
N PHE A 243 -14.92 21.59 -13.03
CA PHE A 243 -15.23 20.96 -14.32
C PHE A 243 -14.35 19.71 -14.47
N ASP A 244 -14.75 18.62 -13.82
CA ASP A 244 -13.96 17.42 -13.69
C ASP A 244 -14.80 16.21 -13.28
N VAL A 245 -14.58 15.09 -13.94
CA VAL A 245 -15.16 13.79 -13.59
C VAL A 245 -14.00 12.84 -13.31
N ALA A 246 -13.73 12.57 -12.05
CA ALA A 246 -12.54 11.85 -11.59
C ALA A 246 -12.85 10.43 -11.13
N VAL A 247 -11.96 9.49 -11.41
CA VAL A 247 -11.93 8.21 -10.71
C VAL A 247 -11.58 8.45 -9.24
N THR A 248 -12.31 7.84 -8.32
CA THR A 248 -12.18 8.12 -6.87
C THR A 248 -11.72 6.94 -6.04
N ALA A 249 -11.63 5.74 -6.62
CA ALA A 249 -11.26 4.54 -5.87
C ALA A 249 -10.38 3.62 -6.70
N PRO A 250 -9.47 2.87 -6.04
CA PRO A 250 -8.74 1.79 -6.71
C PRO A 250 -9.70 0.71 -7.20
N MET A 251 -9.31 0.02 -8.28
CA MET A 251 -10.03 -1.17 -8.75
C MET A 251 -9.86 -2.32 -7.77
N LYS A 252 -10.95 -3.05 -7.52
CA LYS A 252 -10.93 -4.23 -6.67
C LYS A 252 -10.41 -5.45 -7.42
N THR A 253 -9.81 -6.38 -6.68
CA THR A 253 -9.44 -7.70 -7.22
C THR A 253 -10.65 -8.42 -7.83
N LEU A 254 -10.41 -9.17 -8.90
CA LEU A 254 -11.43 -10.00 -9.54
C LEU A 254 -11.50 -11.42 -8.97
N ILE A 255 -10.87 -11.66 -7.82
CA ILE A 255 -10.92 -12.93 -7.07
C ILE A 255 -11.56 -12.69 -5.71
N LYS A 256 -12.69 -13.32 -5.46
CA LYS A 256 -13.44 -13.21 -4.19
C LYS A 256 -12.60 -13.63 -2.99
N GLY A 257 -12.34 -12.68 -2.10
CA GLY A 257 -11.63 -12.88 -0.84
C GLY A 257 -10.12 -13.15 -0.99
N TYR A 258 -9.53 -12.92 -2.16
CA TYR A 258 -8.10 -13.08 -2.40
C TYR A 258 -7.57 -12.01 -3.36
N GLN A 259 -6.30 -11.65 -3.19
CA GLN A 259 -5.51 -10.90 -4.18
C GLN A 259 -4.77 -11.86 -5.12
N SER A 260 -4.41 -13.04 -4.63
CA SER A 260 -3.77 -14.09 -5.42
C SER A 260 -4.15 -15.47 -4.90
N ILE A 261 -4.37 -16.39 -5.83
CA ILE A 261 -4.48 -17.83 -5.61
C ILE A 261 -3.34 -18.48 -6.39
N PRO A 262 -2.72 -19.58 -5.91
CA PRO A 262 -1.67 -20.26 -6.65
C PRO A 262 -2.12 -20.53 -8.09
N TRP A 263 -1.30 -20.12 -9.08
CA TRP A 263 -1.66 -20.18 -10.50
C TRP A 263 -2.15 -21.56 -10.93
N LYS A 264 -1.49 -22.61 -10.43
CA LYS A 264 -1.88 -24.00 -10.73
C LYS A 264 -3.21 -24.43 -10.10
N GLN A 265 -3.68 -23.74 -9.07
CA GLN A 265 -4.99 -23.96 -8.45
C GLN A 265 -6.08 -23.05 -9.00
N LEU A 266 -5.71 -21.97 -9.67
CA LEU A 266 -6.65 -20.96 -10.15
C LEU A 266 -7.75 -21.53 -11.05
N PRO A 267 -7.47 -22.39 -12.06
CA PRO A 267 -8.52 -22.96 -12.90
C PRO A 267 -9.61 -23.71 -12.11
N ASP A 268 -9.22 -24.40 -11.04
CA ASP A 268 -10.17 -25.09 -10.14
C ASP A 268 -10.93 -24.12 -9.22
N ALA A 269 -10.37 -22.95 -8.94
CA ALA A 269 -10.95 -21.92 -8.09
C ALA A 269 -11.93 -21.00 -8.84
N LEU A 270 -11.69 -20.74 -10.14
CA LEU A 270 -12.45 -19.76 -10.93
C LEU A 270 -13.97 -19.91 -10.82
N PRO A 271 -14.57 -21.12 -10.89
CA PRO A 271 -16.03 -21.26 -10.83
C PRO A 271 -16.67 -20.66 -9.58
N SER A 272 -15.95 -20.66 -8.45
CA SER A 272 -16.47 -20.15 -7.17
C SER A 272 -15.87 -18.82 -6.72
N LYS A 273 -14.68 -18.48 -7.24
CA LYS A 273 -13.90 -17.32 -6.75
C LYS A 273 -13.82 -16.15 -7.73
N THR A 274 -14.22 -16.31 -8.98
CA THR A 274 -14.20 -15.18 -9.92
C THR A 274 -15.32 -14.18 -9.62
N GLU A 275 -14.98 -12.89 -9.58
CA GLU A 275 -15.95 -11.82 -9.68
C GLU A 275 -16.49 -11.77 -11.11
N GLN A 276 -17.81 -11.59 -11.25
CA GLN A 276 -18.48 -11.55 -12.55
C GLN A 276 -18.47 -10.15 -13.16
N THR A 277 -18.08 -9.16 -12.38
CA THR A 277 -18.05 -7.76 -12.79
C THR A 277 -16.73 -7.11 -12.44
N ILE A 278 -16.28 -6.22 -13.32
CA ILE A 278 -15.22 -5.25 -13.07
C ILE A 278 -15.89 -3.91 -12.75
N GLU A 279 -15.38 -3.22 -11.74
CA GLU A 279 -15.99 -2.00 -11.22
C GLU A 279 -15.09 -0.79 -11.47
N LEU A 280 -15.71 0.36 -11.75
CA LEU A 280 -15.07 1.67 -11.78
C LEU A 280 -15.89 2.65 -10.96
N THR A 281 -15.30 3.21 -9.91
CA THR A 281 -15.97 4.22 -9.09
C THR A 281 -15.40 5.59 -9.46
N TYR A 282 -16.28 6.51 -9.82
CA TYR A 282 -15.94 7.86 -10.26
C TYR A 282 -16.96 8.86 -9.75
N ARG A 283 -16.57 10.12 -9.74
CA ARG A 283 -17.36 11.24 -9.23
C ARG A 283 -17.40 12.37 -10.24
N ASN A 284 -18.57 12.95 -10.41
CA ASN A 284 -18.73 14.24 -11.05
C ASN A 284 -18.48 15.35 -10.00
N ASN A 285 -17.39 16.07 -10.14
CA ASN A 285 -17.02 17.18 -9.25
C ASN A 285 -17.61 18.51 -9.69
N ASP A 286 -18.33 18.52 -10.83
CA ASP A 286 -19.00 19.70 -11.38
C ASP A 286 -20.41 19.89 -10.80
N ASN A 287 -21.00 21.07 -11.06
CA ASN A 287 -22.37 21.43 -10.71
C ASN A 287 -23.39 21.20 -11.83
N ILE A 288 -22.97 20.58 -12.92
CA ILE A 288 -23.81 20.15 -14.04
C ILE A 288 -23.70 18.64 -14.29
N LYS A 289 -24.67 18.11 -14.98
CA LYS A 289 -24.67 16.71 -15.43
C LYS A 289 -23.67 16.51 -16.58
N HIS A 290 -22.94 15.41 -16.55
CA HIS A 290 -22.02 15.00 -17.62
C HIS A 290 -22.42 13.64 -18.24
N LEU A 291 -22.18 13.50 -19.55
CA LEU A 291 -22.20 12.22 -20.24
C LEU A 291 -20.77 11.67 -20.24
N VAL A 292 -20.59 10.48 -19.70
CA VAL A 292 -19.30 9.83 -19.54
C VAL A 292 -19.31 8.50 -20.27
N TYR A 293 -18.30 8.24 -21.08
CA TYR A 293 -18.07 6.92 -21.64
C TYR A 293 -17.01 6.18 -20.83
N ILE A 294 -17.26 4.90 -20.58
CA ILE A 294 -16.42 4.06 -19.73
C ILE A 294 -15.88 2.91 -20.55
N ASN A 295 -14.58 2.69 -20.46
CA ASN A 295 -13.94 1.57 -21.13
C ASN A 295 -13.03 0.80 -20.15
N PHE A 296 -12.95 -0.52 -20.38
CA PHE A 296 -12.06 -1.41 -19.67
C PHE A 296 -11.18 -2.18 -20.64
N THR A 297 -9.91 -2.33 -20.29
CA THR A 297 -9.01 -3.23 -20.97
C THR A 297 -8.43 -4.25 -19.98
N ARG A 298 -8.20 -5.46 -20.47
CA ARG A 298 -7.46 -6.51 -19.79
C ARG A 298 -6.22 -6.84 -20.60
N THR A 299 -5.05 -6.80 -20.01
CA THR A 299 -3.79 -7.20 -20.62
C THR A 299 -3.21 -8.38 -19.87
N ASP A 300 -3.00 -9.50 -20.54
CA ASP A 300 -2.08 -10.54 -20.08
C ASP A 300 -0.67 -10.06 -20.38
N VAL A 301 0.02 -9.59 -19.33
CA VAL A 301 1.31 -8.89 -19.47
C VAL A 301 2.40 -9.84 -19.99
N TYR A 302 2.42 -11.10 -19.50
CA TYR A 302 3.44 -12.05 -19.90
C TYR A 302 3.28 -12.53 -21.36
N ASN A 303 2.07 -12.53 -21.88
CA ASN A 303 1.79 -12.93 -23.25
C ASN A 303 1.58 -11.73 -24.19
N ASN A 304 1.61 -10.50 -23.66
CA ASN A 304 1.37 -9.26 -24.40
C ASN A 304 0.04 -9.28 -25.19
N MET A 305 -1.00 -9.81 -24.55
CA MET A 305 -2.33 -9.94 -25.15
C MET A 305 -3.29 -8.98 -24.46
N THR A 306 -3.76 -7.98 -25.20
CA THR A 306 -4.74 -7.01 -24.71
C THR A 306 -6.11 -7.26 -25.32
N TYR A 307 -7.12 -7.27 -24.46
CA TYR A 307 -8.51 -7.36 -24.81
C TYR A 307 -9.26 -6.14 -24.27
N SER A 308 -10.04 -5.48 -25.13
CA SER A 308 -10.89 -4.36 -24.75
C SER A 308 -12.34 -4.79 -24.64
N LEU A 309 -13.01 -4.41 -23.55
CA LEU A 309 -14.44 -4.60 -23.42
C LEU A 309 -15.17 -3.51 -24.24
N PRO A 310 -16.43 -3.75 -24.66
CA PRO A 310 -17.24 -2.72 -25.32
C PRO A 310 -17.38 -1.48 -24.42
N THR A 311 -17.29 -0.30 -25.03
CA THR A 311 -17.49 0.97 -24.35
C THR A 311 -18.96 1.17 -24.02
N ASP A 312 -19.24 1.67 -22.82
CA ASP A 312 -20.59 2.05 -22.38
C ASP A 312 -20.64 3.55 -22.11
N GLY A 313 -21.79 4.16 -22.42
CA GLY A 313 -22.07 5.55 -22.07
C GLY A 313 -23.09 5.63 -20.94
N THR A 314 -22.88 6.53 -19.99
CA THR A 314 -23.81 6.80 -18.91
C THR A 314 -23.77 8.27 -18.51
N GLU A 315 -24.88 8.77 -17.98
CA GLU A 315 -24.95 10.11 -17.40
C GLU A 315 -24.66 10.05 -15.92
N ILE A 316 -23.99 11.07 -15.41
CA ILE A 316 -23.72 11.25 -13.97
C ILE A 316 -24.18 12.64 -13.55
N GLU A 317 -25.01 12.70 -12.50
CA GLU A 317 -25.58 13.96 -12.00
C GLU A 317 -24.50 14.81 -11.29
N ALA A 318 -24.78 16.09 -11.16
CA ALA A 318 -23.92 17.06 -10.47
C ALA A 318 -23.56 16.58 -9.05
N GLY A 319 -22.28 16.52 -8.72
CA GLY A 319 -21.80 16.14 -7.40
C GLY A 319 -22.00 14.67 -7.02
N GLU A 320 -22.50 13.84 -7.92
CA GLU A 320 -22.74 12.41 -7.69
C GLU A 320 -21.45 11.60 -7.70
N THR A 321 -21.41 10.52 -6.92
CA THR A 321 -20.42 9.46 -7.01
C THR A 321 -21.11 8.18 -7.44
N MET A 322 -20.63 7.58 -8.53
CA MET A 322 -21.22 6.40 -9.14
C MET A 322 -20.20 5.26 -9.21
N THR A 323 -20.66 4.03 -9.00
CA THR A 323 -19.89 2.82 -9.31
C THR A 323 -20.49 2.14 -10.52
N PHE A 324 -19.75 2.16 -11.61
CA PHE A 324 -20.14 1.47 -12.85
C PHE A 324 -19.65 0.02 -12.81
N ASN A 325 -20.55 -0.91 -13.17
CA ASN A 325 -20.29 -2.35 -13.16
C ASN A 325 -20.37 -2.89 -14.58
N LYS A 326 -19.31 -3.55 -15.04
CA LYS A 326 -19.25 -4.21 -16.34
C LYS A 326 -19.02 -5.70 -16.19
N THR A 327 -19.85 -6.51 -16.85
CA THR A 327 -19.63 -7.96 -16.89
C THR A 327 -18.32 -8.28 -17.61
N ILE A 328 -17.49 -9.11 -16.98
CA ILE A 328 -16.25 -9.62 -17.54
C ILE A 328 -16.26 -11.14 -17.58
N VAL A 329 -15.98 -11.68 -18.75
CA VAL A 329 -15.94 -13.14 -18.97
C VAL A 329 -14.46 -13.57 -19.04
N SER A 330 -14.13 -14.65 -18.35
CA SER A 330 -12.77 -15.25 -18.36
C SER A 330 -11.64 -14.22 -18.10
N PRO A 331 -11.68 -13.49 -16.97
CA PRO A 331 -10.73 -12.41 -16.72
C PRO A 331 -9.26 -12.88 -16.67
N PHE A 332 -9.02 -14.16 -16.41
CA PHE A 332 -7.67 -14.73 -16.22
C PHE A 332 -7.29 -15.76 -17.26
N GLU A 333 -7.80 -15.61 -18.47
CA GLU A 333 -7.38 -16.47 -19.59
C GLU A 333 -5.96 -16.11 -20.03
N SER A 334 -5.06 -17.11 -20.01
CA SER A 334 -3.64 -16.94 -20.33
C SER A 334 -3.04 -18.26 -20.86
N LEU A 335 -1.99 -18.13 -21.66
CA LEU A 335 -1.13 -19.23 -22.10
C LEU A 335 0.01 -19.54 -21.12
N SER A 336 0.12 -18.80 -20.05
CA SER A 336 1.18 -18.97 -19.05
C SER A 336 1.01 -20.26 -18.25
N VAL A 337 2.13 -20.93 -17.91
CA VAL A 337 2.12 -22.25 -17.25
C VAL A 337 2.31 -22.17 -15.74
N ASP A 338 3.28 -21.38 -15.27
CA ASP A 338 3.70 -21.38 -13.86
C ASP A 338 3.29 -20.13 -13.08
N SER A 339 3.06 -19.02 -13.78
CA SER A 339 2.66 -17.75 -13.20
C SER A 339 2.00 -16.87 -14.26
N ALA A 340 1.22 -15.91 -13.85
CA ALA A 340 0.62 -14.92 -14.74
C ALA A 340 0.58 -13.54 -14.10
N LEU A 341 0.59 -12.52 -14.93
CA LEU A 341 0.37 -11.14 -14.53
C LEU A 341 -0.66 -10.51 -15.45
N PHE A 342 -1.75 -10.06 -14.86
CA PHE A 342 -2.79 -9.32 -15.57
C PHE A 342 -2.78 -7.86 -15.15
N GLU A 343 -2.98 -6.99 -16.12
CA GLU A 343 -3.28 -5.59 -15.90
C GLU A 343 -4.69 -5.29 -16.40
N PHE A 344 -5.53 -4.85 -15.49
CA PHE A 344 -6.87 -4.34 -15.80
C PHE A 344 -6.81 -2.82 -15.71
N LYS A 345 -7.22 -2.15 -16.76
CA LYS A 345 -7.29 -0.71 -16.82
C LYS A 345 -8.72 -0.29 -17.06
N GLY A 346 -9.26 0.54 -16.16
CA GLY A 346 -10.53 1.24 -16.34
C GLY A 346 -10.25 2.71 -16.59
N TYR A 347 -10.94 3.30 -17.56
CA TYR A 347 -10.78 4.72 -17.85
C TYR A 347 -12.07 5.36 -18.33
N LEU A 348 -12.19 6.65 -18.01
CA LEU A 348 -13.27 7.52 -18.45
C LEU A 348 -12.88 8.15 -19.79
N ILE A 349 -13.87 8.41 -20.61
CA ILE A 349 -13.76 9.22 -21.82
C ILE A 349 -14.81 10.33 -21.65
N THR A 350 -14.34 11.51 -21.38
CA THR A 350 -15.07 12.70 -21.05
C THR A 350 -14.82 13.77 -22.11
N ASP A 351 -15.37 14.96 -22.01
CA ASP A 351 -15.14 16.04 -22.97
C ASP A 351 -13.71 16.63 -22.88
N GLU A 352 -13.40 17.58 -23.76
CA GLU A 352 -12.04 18.14 -23.87
C GLU A 352 -11.65 19.07 -22.71
N PHE A 353 -12.61 19.56 -21.92
CA PHE A 353 -12.35 20.49 -20.82
C PHE A 353 -12.09 19.78 -19.49
N ASP A 354 -12.38 18.47 -19.45
CA ASP A 354 -12.15 17.63 -18.28
C ASP A 354 -10.66 17.32 -18.07
N ARG A 355 -10.29 17.06 -16.82
CA ARG A 355 -8.92 16.67 -16.46
C ARG A 355 -8.69 15.19 -16.74
N LYS A 356 -7.77 14.89 -17.64
CA LYS A 356 -7.52 13.51 -18.10
C LYS A 356 -6.57 12.72 -17.19
N GLU A 357 -5.85 13.38 -16.31
CA GLU A 357 -4.84 12.78 -15.44
C GLU A 357 -5.46 11.84 -14.41
N ASN A 358 -6.69 12.14 -13.95
CA ASN A 358 -7.44 11.37 -12.95
C ASN A 358 -8.54 10.46 -13.56
N ASP A 359 -8.62 10.36 -14.87
CA ASP A 359 -9.60 9.55 -15.61
C ASP A 359 -9.28 8.05 -15.60
N THR A 360 -8.14 7.63 -15.12
CA THR A 360 -7.64 6.27 -15.30
C THR A 360 -7.24 5.62 -13.99
N VAL A 361 -7.63 4.35 -13.82
CA VAL A 361 -7.14 3.48 -12.74
C VAL A 361 -6.70 2.14 -13.30
N CYS A 362 -5.67 1.56 -12.69
CA CYS A 362 -5.14 0.27 -13.05
C CYS A 362 -5.13 -0.68 -11.85
N LEU A 363 -5.49 -1.93 -12.09
CA LEU A 363 -5.29 -3.05 -11.16
C LEU A 363 -4.27 -4.01 -11.78
N ARG A 364 -3.18 -4.26 -11.07
CA ARG A 364 -2.24 -5.33 -11.42
C ARG A 364 -2.46 -6.52 -10.52
N GLN A 365 -2.83 -7.65 -11.10
CA GLN A 365 -3.09 -8.88 -10.37
C GLN A 365 -2.11 -9.97 -10.82
N SER A 366 -1.24 -10.36 -9.89
CA SER A 366 -0.20 -11.35 -10.14
C SER A 366 -0.54 -12.70 -9.50
N PHE A 367 -0.26 -13.75 -10.23
CA PHE A 367 -0.46 -15.13 -9.79
C PHE A 367 0.87 -15.87 -9.85
N ASN A 368 1.25 -16.47 -8.75
CA ASN A 368 2.44 -17.29 -8.59
C ASN A 368 2.06 -18.62 -7.92
N ASN A 369 2.86 -19.05 -6.97
CA ASN A 369 2.62 -20.28 -6.21
C ASN A 369 2.17 -20.03 -4.76
N TYR A 370 1.57 -18.88 -4.48
CA TYR A 370 1.13 -18.52 -3.12
C TYR A 370 -0.31 -17.98 -3.10
N PHE A 371 -0.92 -18.09 -1.94
CA PHE A 371 -2.14 -17.37 -1.63
C PHE A 371 -1.81 -15.99 -1.06
N ALA A 372 -2.55 -14.97 -1.46
CA ALA A 372 -2.52 -13.64 -0.84
C ALA A 372 -3.95 -13.13 -0.66
N ARG A 373 -4.23 -12.55 0.50
CA ARG A 373 -5.46 -11.82 0.80
C ARG A 373 -5.20 -10.32 0.93
N ASP A 374 -3.98 -9.97 1.32
CA ASP A 374 -3.44 -8.62 1.43
C ASP A 374 -2.96 -8.07 0.07
N ASP A 375 -2.93 -6.76 -0.12
CA ASP A 375 -2.45 -6.10 -1.34
C ASP A 375 -0.92 -5.93 -1.40
N GLY A 376 -0.24 -6.19 -0.30
CA GLY A 376 1.22 -6.11 -0.19
C GLY A 376 1.74 -4.89 0.55
N VAL A 377 0.86 -3.96 0.94
CA VAL A 377 1.20 -2.75 1.69
C VAL A 377 0.50 -2.78 3.05
N PRO A 378 1.21 -2.64 4.17
CA PRO A 378 0.59 -2.53 5.48
C PRO A 378 0.22 -1.09 5.80
N GLU A 379 -0.96 -0.84 6.35
CA GLU A 379 -1.34 0.41 7.00
C GLU A 379 -1.18 0.33 8.52
N SER A 380 -1.04 -0.88 9.07
CA SER A 380 -0.92 -1.10 10.51
C SER A 380 -0.06 -2.31 10.84
N GLY A 381 0.28 -2.45 12.11
CA GLY A 381 0.87 -3.63 12.69
C GLY A 381 -0.13 -4.44 13.51
N TYR A 382 0.07 -5.75 13.58
CA TYR A 382 -0.78 -6.67 14.33
C TYR A 382 0.05 -7.63 15.16
N GLY A 383 -0.35 -7.83 16.42
CA GLY A 383 0.30 -8.79 17.33
C GLY A 383 -0.26 -8.77 18.72
N PHE A 384 0.29 -9.63 19.59
CA PHE A 384 -0.03 -9.64 21.02
C PHE A 384 0.90 -8.69 21.76
N PHE A 385 0.33 -7.81 22.57
CA PHE A 385 1.08 -6.85 23.36
C PHE A 385 1.26 -7.31 24.81
N GLY A 386 2.45 -7.06 25.37
CA GLY A 386 2.75 -7.21 26.79
C GLY A 386 3.44 -8.53 27.16
N GLU A 387 3.56 -8.75 28.47
CA GLU A 387 4.12 -9.96 29.05
C GLU A 387 3.15 -11.14 28.96
N LYS A 388 3.66 -12.39 29.01
CA LYS A 388 2.88 -13.64 28.95
C LYS A 388 2.18 -13.90 27.61
N THR A 389 2.73 -13.38 26.50
CA THR A 389 2.25 -13.72 25.14
C THR A 389 2.90 -14.97 24.56
N GLN A 390 3.82 -15.60 25.30
CA GLN A 390 4.39 -16.90 24.96
C GLN A 390 3.30 -17.97 24.87
N GLY A 391 3.29 -18.75 23.80
CA GLY A 391 2.28 -19.78 23.52
C GLY A 391 1.02 -19.24 22.85
N CYS A 392 0.82 -17.93 22.77
CA CYS A 392 -0.26 -17.37 21.97
C CYS A 392 -0.05 -17.72 20.48
N ALA A 393 -1.15 -17.92 19.76
CA ALA A 393 -1.13 -18.27 18.35
C ALA A 393 -2.07 -17.37 17.54
N VAL A 394 -1.74 -17.20 16.26
CA VAL A 394 -2.60 -16.55 15.28
C VAL A 394 -2.71 -17.44 14.06
N ALA A 395 -3.87 -17.52 13.45
CA ALA A 395 -4.13 -18.33 12.28
C ALA A 395 -5.09 -17.64 11.31
N CYS A 396 -4.74 -17.67 10.02
CA CYS A 396 -5.57 -17.26 8.91
C CYS A 396 -6.11 -18.49 8.17
N ARG A 397 -7.37 -18.42 7.74
CA ARG A 397 -8.03 -19.47 6.98
C ARG A 397 -7.68 -19.36 5.50
N TYR A 398 -7.34 -20.49 4.89
CA TYR A 398 -7.13 -20.62 3.44
C TYR A 398 -7.87 -21.85 2.93
N GLU A 399 -8.62 -21.65 1.85
CA GLU A 399 -9.31 -22.71 1.12
C GLU A 399 -8.41 -23.27 0.04
N THR A 400 -8.41 -24.58 -0.16
CA THR A 400 -7.60 -25.25 -1.19
C THR A 400 -8.48 -25.77 -2.31
N PHE A 401 -8.01 -25.61 -3.57
CA PHE A 401 -8.83 -25.87 -4.76
C PHE A 401 -8.37 -27.10 -5.55
N SER A 402 -7.08 -27.43 -5.56
CA SER A 402 -6.55 -28.61 -6.26
C SER A 402 -6.81 -29.91 -5.50
N LYS A 403 -6.89 -31.03 -6.22
CA LYS A 403 -7.14 -32.37 -5.63
C LYS A 403 -6.13 -32.70 -4.53
N VAL A 404 -4.85 -32.47 -4.79
CA VAL A 404 -3.74 -32.62 -3.84
C VAL A 404 -2.71 -31.56 -4.17
N ASP A 405 -2.25 -30.85 -3.16
CA ASP A 405 -1.13 -29.94 -3.24
C ASP A 405 -0.33 -29.99 -1.93
N THR A 406 0.78 -29.29 -1.87
CA THR A 406 1.65 -29.26 -0.70
C THR A 406 1.92 -27.82 -0.28
N LEU A 407 1.75 -27.53 1.00
CA LEU A 407 2.25 -26.31 1.62
C LEU A 407 3.72 -26.52 1.97
N LYS A 408 4.62 -25.71 1.40
CA LYS A 408 6.07 -25.86 1.60
C LYS A 408 6.70 -24.74 2.40
N ALA A 409 6.07 -23.58 2.44
CA ALA A 409 6.59 -22.38 3.11
C ALA A 409 5.46 -21.41 3.43
N ILE A 410 5.78 -20.41 4.25
CA ILE A 410 4.93 -19.25 4.49
C ILE A 410 5.77 -17.99 4.26
N ARG A 411 5.19 -16.99 3.61
CA ARG A 411 5.76 -15.63 3.57
C ARG A 411 5.03 -14.78 4.59
N ILE A 412 5.78 -14.09 5.44
CA ILE A 412 5.24 -13.18 6.44
C ILE A 412 5.90 -11.82 6.23
N TYR A 413 5.10 -10.76 6.28
CA TYR A 413 5.58 -9.40 6.31
C TYR A 413 5.70 -8.94 7.76
N PHE A 414 6.89 -8.59 8.20
CA PHE A 414 7.13 -8.00 9.51
C PHE A 414 7.41 -6.52 9.35
N ASN A 415 6.69 -5.69 10.12
CA ASN A 415 6.91 -4.27 10.11
C ASN A 415 8.26 -3.92 10.73
N PRO A 416 8.99 -2.94 10.18
CA PRO A 416 10.11 -2.33 10.86
C PRO A 416 9.63 -1.64 12.14
N THR A 417 10.50 -1.57 13.15
CA THR A 417 10.28 -0.81 14.37
C THR A 417 11.48 0.07 14.64
N ILE A 418 11.27 1.22 15.27
CA ILE A 418 12.32 2.24 15.53
C ILE A 418 13.57 1.63 16.17
N ASN A 419 13.39 0.71 17.10
CA ASN A 419 14.49 0.07 17.84
C ASN A 419 14.85 -1.32 17.28
N ASN A 420 14.31 -1.70 16.11
CA ASN A 420 14.47 -3.02 15.51
C ASN A 420 14.20 -4.20 16.46
N VAL A 421 13.28 -4.01 17.41
CA VAL A 421 12.96 -5.00 18.44
C VAL A 421 12.21 -6.21 17.88
N THR A 422 11.52 -6.06 16.75
CA THR A 422 10.77 -7.15 16.09
C THR A 422 11.67 -8.36 15.83
N GLY A 423 12.91 -8.15 15.45
CA GLY A 423 13.90 -9.21 15.19
C GLY A 423 14.29 -10.05 16.42
N GLN A 424 13.99 -9.59 17.63
CA GLN A 424 14.27 -10.29 18.87
C GLN A 424 13.25 -11.37 19.20
N TYR A 425 12.04 -11.26 18.65
CA TYR A 425 10.96 -12.19 18.95
C TYR A 425 11.10 -13.49 18.18
N ARG A 426 10.61 -14.56 18.80
CA ARG A 426 10.72 -15.92 18.26
C ARG A 426 9.32 -16.50 18.08
N PHE A 427 9.16 -17.25 16.98
CA PHE A 427 7.91 -17.92 16.65
C PHE A 427 8.15 -19.28 15.98
N LYS A 428 7.13 -20.11 15.95
CA LYS A 428 7.05 -21.34 15.18
C LYS A 428 5.90 -21.23 14.19
N ILE A 429 6.09 -21.78 12.99
CA ILE A 429 5.01 -21.92 12.02
C ILE A 429 4.13 -23.09 12.43
N ALA A 430 2.82 -22.91 12.33
CA ALA A 430 1.86 -23.97 12.63
C ALA A 430 0.71 -23.99 11.62
N VAL A 431 0.15 -25.18 11.44
CA VAL A 431 -1.00 -25.43 10.55
C VAL A 431 -2.02 -26.25 11.32
N TRP A 432 -3.28 -25.84 11.20
CA TRP A 432 -4.42 -26.56 11.80
C TRP A 432 -5.43 -26.91 10.71
N ARG A 433 -6.12 -28.03 10.88
CA ARG A 433 -7.31 -28.36 10.09
C ARG A 433 -8.48 -27.51 10.52
N ASP A 434 -9.39 -27.27 9.59
CA ASP A 434 -10.66 -26.65 9.93
C ASP A 434 -11.52 -27.57 10.80
N ASN A 435 -12.14 -26.97 11.79
CA ASN A 435 -13.16 -27.58 12.63
C ASN A 435 -14.37 -26.64 12.72
N GLU A 436 -15.30 -26.79 11.77
CA GLU A 436 -16.54 -25.99 11.73
C GLU A 436 -16.28 -24.47 11.68
N GLY A 437 -15.32 -24.03 10.82
CA GLY A 437 -15.00 -22.62 10.61
C GLY A 437 -14.09 -22.01 11.68
N ARG A 438 -13.37 -22.83 12.46
CA ARG A 438 -12.35 -22.44 13.43
C ARG A 438 -11.13 -23.35 13.37
N PRO A 439 -9.95 -22.91 13.85
CA PRO A 439 -8.81 -23.80 13.97
C PRO A 439 -9.10 -24.97 14.89
N GLY A 440 -8.86 -26.20 14.38
CA GLY A 440 -9.07 -27.45 15.08
C GLY A 440 -7.76 -28.18 15.41
N GLU A 441 -7.64 -29.43 14.92
CA GLU A 441 -6.45 -30.26 15.12
C GLU A 441 -5.20 -29.62 14.49
N GLN A 442 -4.12 -29.48 15.27
CA GLN A 442 -2.83 -29.04 14.78
C GLN A 442 -2.16 -30.18 14.03
N VAL A 443 -2.01 -30.01 12.72
CA VAL A 443 -1.39 -31.03 11.83
C VAL A 443 0.08 -30.78 11.58
N TYR A 444 0.55 -29.57 11.87
CA TYR A 444 1.96 -29.19 11.73
C TYR A 444 2.33 -28.12 12.76
N ILE A 445 3.50 -28.27 13.33
CA ILE A 445 4.25 -27.21 14.01
C ILE A 445 5.72 -27.39 13.71
N SER A 446 6.40 -26.31 13.33
CA SER A 446 7.81 -26.38 12.98
C SER A 446 8.68 -26.80 14.19
N SER A 447 9.66 -27.69 13.95
CA SER A 447 10.74 -27.94 14.88
C SER A 447 11.65 -26.72 14.98
N THR A 448 11.85 -26.04 13.84
CA THR A 448 12.62 -24.80 13.73
C THR A 448 11.90 -23.65 14.43
N VAL A 449 12.67 -22.89 15.22
CA VAL A 449 12.26 -21.62 15.82
C VAL A 449 12.77 -20.49 14.94
N TYR A 450 11.85 -19.70 14.40
CA TYR A 450 12.16 -18.58 13.52
C TYR A 450 12.20 -17.25 14.27
N SER A 451 12.81 -16.25 13.61
CA SER A 451 12.72 -14.84 13.99
C SER A 451 12.57 -13.99 12.72
N PRO A 452 12.00 -12.80 12.81
CA PRO A 452 12.02 -11.83 11.73
C PRO A 452 13.46 -11.44 11.38
N LYS A 453 13.97 -11.92 10.25
CA LYS A 453 15.36 -11.65 9.79
C LYS A 453 15.47 -10.28 9.13
N ILE A 454 14.44 -9.93 8.38
CA ILE A 454 14.32 -8.68 7.62
C ILE A 454 12.91 -8.17 7.87
N THR A 455 12.75 -6.86 8.00
CA THR A 455 11.48 -6.17 8.18
C THR A 455 11.21 -5.25 6.99
N GLY A 456 9.96 -4.87 6.77
CA GLY A 456 9.56 -4.01 5.66
C GLY A 456 9.41 -4.73 4.32
N GLN A 457 9.42 -6.06 4.32
CA GLN A 457 9.16 -6.88 3.13
C GLN A 457 8.71 -8.29 3.50
N PHE A 458 8.12 -9.01 2.54
CA PHE A 458 7.80 -10.42 2.74
C PHE A 458 9.06 -11.27 2.81
N VAL A 459 9.19 -12.04 3.88
CA VAL A 459 10.26 -13.02 4.06
C VAL A 459 9.65 -14.42 4.04
N GLN A 460 10.25 -15.31 3.27
CA GLN A 460 9.83 -16.71 3.20
C GLN A 460 10.48 -17.53 4.32
N TYR A 461 9.65 -18.31 4.99
CA TYR A 461 10.04 -19.29 6.01
C TYR A 461 9.60 -20.66 5.53
N ASP A 462 10.59 -21.50 5.20
CA ASP A 462 10.33 -22.86 4.68
C ASP A 462 9.92 -23.79 5.81
N LEU A 463 8.96 -24.66 5.59
CA LEU A 463 8.57 -25.69 6.53
C LEU A 463 9.66 -26.77 6.66
N ASP A 464 9.78 -27.41 7.81
CA ASP A 464 10.75 -28.51 8.01
C ASP A 464 10.43 -29.71 7.10
N HIS A 465 9.15 -29.95 6.84
CA HIS A 465 8.62 -30.91 5.85
C HIS A 465 7.32 -30.36 5.26
N GLU A 466 6.95 -30.87 4.10
CA GLU A 466 5.73 -30.47 3.39
C GLU A 466 4.47 -30.91 4.14
N VAL A 467 3.45 -30.07 4.12
CA VAL A 467 2.11 -30.40 4.61
C VAL A 467 1.19 -30.65 3.43
N TYR A 468 0.70 -31.86 3.29
CA TYR A 468 -0.26 -32.22 2.25
C TYR A 468 -1.62 -31.58 2.53
N VAL A 469 -2.15 -30.90 1.53
CA VAL A 469 -3.47 -30.27 1.56
C VAL A 469 -4.36 -30.88 0.46
N THR A 470 -5.66 -30.93 0.71
CA THR A 470 -6.61 -31.58 -0.20
C THR A 470 -7.73 -30.63 -0.60
N LYS A 471 -8.28 -30.81 -1.80
CA LYS A 471 -9.34 -29.98 -2.39
C LYS A 471 -10.56 -29.84 -1.47
N ASN A 472 -11.13 -28.64 -1.47
CA ASN A 472 -12.34 -28.28 -0.72
C ASN A 472 -12.19 -28.51 0.81
N LYS A 473 -10.97 -28.34 1.29
CA LYS A 473 -10.66 -28.31 2.72
C LYS A 473 -10.06 -26.96 3.07
N ASP A 474 -10.45 -26.48 4.21
CA ASP A 474 -9.88 -25.29 4.79
C ASP A 474 -8.75 -25.66 5.74
N TYR A 475 -7.70 -24.86 5.68
CA TYR A 475 -6.57 -24.96 6.58
C TYR A 475 -6.36 -23.59 7.24
N TRP A 476 -6.05 -23.63 8.52
CA TRP A 476 -5.66 -22.47 9.29
C TRP A 476 -4.15 -22.45 9.37
N ILE A 477 -3.54 -21.39 8.89
CA ILE A 477 -2.09 -21.27 8.71
C ILE A 477 -1.64 -20.02 9.44
N GLY A 478 -0.58 -20.15 10.27
CA GLY A 478 -0.09 -19.04 11.03
C GLY A 478 1.12 -19.40 11.90
N TRP A 479 1.18 -18.81 13.08
CA TRP A 479 2.30 -19.00 13.98
C TRP A 479 1.88 -19.21 15.42
N VAL A 480 2.79 -19.80 16.20
CA VAL A 480 2.76 -19.85 17.65
C VAL A 480 3.93 -19.04 18.18
N GLN A 481 3.68 -18.09 19.05
CA GLN A 481 4.68 -17.20 19.61
C GLN A 481 5.52 -17.95 20.67
N VAL A 482 6.86 -17.86 20.56
CA VAL A 482 7.79 -18.55 21.46
C VAL A 482 8.30 -17.63 22.57
N THR A 483 8.49 -16.37 22.27
CA THR A 483 8.90 -15.34 23.24
C THR A 483 7.73 -14.39 23.53
N SER A 484 7.70 -13.83 24.72
CA SER A 484 6.78 -12.72 25.01
C SER A 484 7.21 -11.46 24.27
N GLY A 485 6.26 -10.60 23.96
CA GLY A 485 6.45 -9.30 23.29
C GLY A 485 5.66 -9.18 21.99
N PHE A 486 5.74 -8.02 21.35
CA PHE A 486 4.93 -7.69 20.19
C PHE A 486 5.62 -8.13 18.88
N LEU A 487 5.24 -9.31 18.38
CA LEU A 487 5.67 -9.77 17.05
C LEU A 487 4.87 -8.99 15.99
N ASN A 488 5.43 -7.86 15.53
CA ASN A 488 4.75 -6.88 14.69
C ASN A 488 4.61 -7.37 13.24
N VAL A 489 3.50 -8.03 12.95
CA VAL A 489 3.16 -8.50 11.59
C VAL A 489 2.38 -7.43 10.86
N GLY A 490 2.64 -7.24 9.56
CA GLY A 490 1.91 -6.31 8.71
C GLY A 490 0.40 -6.61 8.68
N PHE A 491 -0.39 -5.54 8.72
CA PHE A 491 -1.84 -5.61 8.70
C PHE A 491 -2.38 -4.59 7.68
N ASP A 492 -2.92 -5.11 6.59
CA ASP A 492 -3.54 -4.38 5.50
C ASP A 492 -4.97 -4.00 5.92
N ARG A 493 -5.30 -2.70 5.91
CA ARG A 493 -6.61 -2.18 6.29
C ARG A 493 -7.53 -1.88 5.11
N ASN A 494 -7.00 -1.92 3.91
CA ASN A 494 -7.76 -1.69 2.68
C ASN A 494 -8.69 -2.86 2.35
N TYR A 495 -8.31 -4.06 2.77
CA TYR A 495 -9.07 -5.28 2.55
C TYR A 495 -9.51 -5.90 3.87
N ASN A 496 -10.81 -6.16 3.98
CA ASN A 496 -11.39 -6.70 5.20
C ASN A 496 -11.63 -8.21 5.07
N ASP A 497 -10.79 -9.00 5.71
CA ASP A 497 -10.88 -10.47 5.79
C ASP A 497 -11.50 -10.96 7.10
N ARG A 498 -12.35 -10.14 7.68
CA ARG A 498 -13.03 -10.43 8.95
C ARG A 498 -13.75 -11.78 8.90
N GLY A 499 -13.31 -12.72 9.72
CA GLY A 499 -13.86 -14.07 9.79
C GLY A 499 -12.85 -15.15 9.41
N ASN A 500 -11.81 -14.78 8.71
CA ASN A 500 -10.71 -15.67 8.36
C ASN A 500 -9.48 -15.48 9.26
N LEU A 501 -9.58 -14.65 10.30
CA LEU A 501 -8.51 -14.41 11.27
C LEU A 501 -8.97 -14.82 12.69
N TRP A 502 -8.21 -15.72 13.29
CA TRP A 502 -8.42 -16.20 14.64
C TRP A 502 -7.13 -16.16 15.45
N TYR A 503 -7.27 -15.99 16.77
CA TYR A 503 -6.16 -16.03 17.69
C TYR A 503 -6.44 -16.97 18.87
N ASN A 504 -5.38 -17.46 19.48
CA ASN A 504 -5.42 -18.32 20.66
C ASN A 504 -4.56 -17.72 21.78
N ASN A 505 -5.18 -17.40 22.89
CA ASN A 505 -4.54 -16.95 24.14
C ASN A 505 -4.96 -17.85 25.32
N GLY A 506 -5.08 -19.15 25.09
CA GLY A 506 -5.63 -20.18 25.96
C GLY A 506 -6.85 -20.88 25.34
N SER A 507 -7.54 -20.23 24.42
CA SER A 507 -8.60 -20.81 23.58
C SER A 507 -8.71 -20.04 22.27
N TRP A 508 -9.18 -20.71 21.21
CA TRP A 508 -9.40 -20.06 19.92
C TRP A 508 -10.55 -19.08 19.98
N ARG A 509 -10.31 -17.87 19.52
CA ARG A 509 -11.27 -16.76 19.41
C ARG A 509 -11.16 -16.10 18.05
N ARG A 510 -12.31 -15.69 17.51
CA ARG A 510 -12.37 -14.91 16.28
C ARG A 510 -11.85 -13.50 16.52
N ASP A 511 -11.00 -13.01 15.63
CA ASP A 511 -10.56 -11.64 15.67
C ASP A 511 -11.68 -10.68 15.23
N VAL A 512 -11.71 -9.48 15.81
CA VAL A 512 -12.73 -8.47 15.55
C VAL A 512 -12.20 -7.29 14.72
N ASN A 513 -10.89 -7.20 14.54
CA ASN A 513 -10.26 -6.12 13.81
C ASN A 513 -10.61 -6.20 12.31
N ASN A 514 -10.89 -5.05 11.72
CA ASN A 514 -11.12 -4.94 10.27
C ASN A 514 -9.77 -4.81 9.56
N GLY A 515 -9.48 -5.76 8.69
CA GLY A 515 -8.24 -5.82 7.93
C GLY A 515 -7.82 -7.24 7.59
N THR A 516 -6.67 -7.36 7.01
CA THR A 516 -6.08 -8.62 6.54
C THR A 516 -4.65 -8.76 7.03
N LEU A 517 -4.34 -9.91 7.62
CA LEU A 517 -2.99 -10.20 8.08
C LEU A 517 -2.08 -10.53 6.90
N MET A 518 -0.90 -9.91 6.84
CA MET A 518 0.05 -10.10 5.75
C MET A 518 0.87 -11.39 5.90
N ILE A 519 0.17 -12.50 5.67
CA ILE A 519 0.71 -13.86 5.68
C ILE A 519 0.29 -14.58 4.41
N ARG A 520 1.25 -15.19 3.68
CA ARG A 520 1.03 -15.79 2.37
C ARG A 520 1.54 -17.24 2.34
N PRO A 521 0.65 -18.25 2.39
CA PRO A 521 1.03 -19.66 2.21
C PRO A 521 1.61 -19.92 0.82
N VAL A 522 2.74 -20.63 0.75
CA VAL A 522 3.46 -20.95 -0.49
C VAL A 522 3.29 -22.42 -0.81
N MET A 523 2.70 -22.70 -1.97
CA MET A 523 2.34 -24.03 -2.42
C MET A 523 3.41 -24.65 -3.32
N GLY A 524 3.31 -25.96 -3.52
CA GLY A 524 4.16 -26.76 -4.39
C GLY A 524 5.23 -27.53 -3.63
N LYS A 525 5.92 -28.41 -4.34
CA LYS A 525 6.96 -29.25 -3.74
C LYS A 525 8.14 -28.42 -3.26
N ARG A 526 8.71 -28.81 -2.15
CA ARG A 526 10.00 -28.32 -1.70
C ARG A 526 11.05 -28.75 -2.74
N LYS A 527 11.93 -27.85 -3.15
CA LYS A 527 13.14 -28.27 -3.82
C LYS A 527 13.97 -28.96 -2.74
N ASP A 528 14.01 -30.29 -2.77
CA ASP A 528 14.94 -31.02 -1.92
C ASP A 528 16.31 -30.40 -2.12
N PHE A 529 17.03 -30.16 -1.05
CA PHE A 529 18.48 -30.05 -1.13
C PHE A 529 18.94 -31.46 -1.54
N ALA A 530 18.94 -31.70 -2.85
CA ALA A 530 19.51 -32.90 -3.38
C ALA A 530 20.94 -32.95 -2.86
N THR A 531 21.21 -33.96 -2.03
CA THR A 531 22.56 -34.46 -1.88
C THR A 531 23.12 -34.55 -3.29
N SER A 532 24.04 -33.65 -3.59
CA SER A 532 24.75 -33.44 -4.85
C SER A 532 24.74 -34.62 -5.80
N VAL A 533 23.75 -34.69 -6.66
CA VAL A 533 23.91 -35.19 -8.02
C VAL A 533 23.87 -33.93 -8.86
N GLU A 534 25.01 -33.50 -9.36
CA GLU A 534 25.10 -32.48 -10.38
C GLU A 534 24.17 -32.87 -11.54
N MET A 535 22.96 -32.34 -11.52
CA MET A 535 22.23 -32.16 -12.76
C MET A 535 23.07 -31.19 -13.58
N PRO A 536 23.40 -31.47 -14.82
CA PRO A 536 24.11 -30.51 -15.63
C PRO A 536 23.32 -29.22 -15.58
N GLU A 537 23.96 -28.10 -15.17
CA GLU A 537 23.45 -26.77 -15.41
C GLU A 537 23.03 -26.73 -16.86
N MET A 538 21.71 -26.72 -17.12
CA MET A 538 21.26 -26.31 -18.43
C MET A 538 21.60 -24.83 -18.51
N VAL A 539 22.79 -24.57 -19.01
CA VAL A 539 23.29 -23.26 -19.31
C VAL A 539 22.24 -22.62 -20.20
N MET A 540 21.70 -21.46 -19.80
CA MET A 540 20.94 -20.66 -20.77
C MET A 540 21.87 -20.45 -21.96
N ASP A 541 21.46 -20.87 -23.14
CA ASP A 541 22.24 -20.71 -24.38
C ASP A 541 22.39 -19.22 -24.77
N VAL A 542 21.83 -18.34 -23.97
CA VAL A 542 21.80 -16.88 -24.19
C VAL A 542 22.43 -16.19 -22.99
N ARG A 543 23.40 -15.33 -23.23
CA ARG A 543 23.99 -14.43 -22.25
C ARG A 543 23.44 -13.02 -22.45
N MET A 544 23.02 -12.40 -21.35
CA MET A 544 22.54 -11.02 -21.35
C MET A 544 23.69 -10.04 -21.05
N LYS A 545 23.77 -8.96 -21.82
CA LYS A 545 24.65 -7.80 -21.54
C LYS A 545 23.82 -6.54 -21.49
N LEU A 546 24.19 -5.63 -20.60
CA LEU A 546 23.54 -4.32 -20.43
C LEU A 546 24.50 -3.22 -20.82
N TYR A 547 24.06 -2.33 -21.72
CA TYR A 547 24.87 -1.21 -22.20
C TYR A 547 23.98 0.00 -22.60
N PRO A 548 24.35 1.24 -22.20
CA PRO A 548 25.37 1.55 -21.22
C PRO A 548 24.96 1.11 -19.82
N ASN A 549 25.94 0.83 -18.97
CA ASN A 549 25.73 0.56 -17.57
C ASN A 549 26.94 1.12 -16.78
N PRO A 550 26.81 2.28 -16.12
CA PRO A 550 25.59 3.03 -15.80
C PRO A 550 24.84 3.61 -17.01
N ALA A 551 23.50 3.73 -16.84
CA ALA A 551 22.56 4.28 -17.82
C ALA A 551 21.91 5.56 -17.28
N SER A 552 21.58 6.52 -18.19
CA SER A 552 20.91 7.76 -17.80
C SER A 552 19.57 7.99 -18.51
N GLN A 553 19.45 7.58 -19.75
CA GLN A 553 18.24 7.75 -20.56
C GLN A 553 17.69 6.41 -21.06
N TYR A 554 18.56 5.54 -21.50
CA TYR A 554 18.18 4.23 -22.01
C TYR A 554 19.23 3.17 -21.66
N VAL A 555 18.80 1.93 -21.63
CA VAL A 555 19.67 0.75 -21.56
C VAL A 555 19.34 -0.19 -22.70
N ARG A 556 20.34 -0.64 -23.42
CA ARG A 556 20.25 -1.72 -24.38
C ARG A 556 20.52 -3.04 -23.69
N ILE A 557 19.62 -3.98 -23.90
CA ILE A 557 19.76 -5.34 -23.43
C ILE A 557 20.19 -6.18 -24.64
N GLU A 558 21.46 -6.56 -24.68
CA GLU A 558 22.00 -7.41 -25.75
C GLU A 558 21.98 -8.87 -25.31
N LEU A 559 21.51 -9.75 -26.21
CA LEU A 559 21.50 -11.18 -26.00
C LEU A 559 22.51 -11.83 -26.95
N GLU A 560 23.51 -12.46 -26.37
CA GLU A 560 24.50 -13.28 -27.10
C GLU A 560 24.08 -14.75 -27.00
N SER A 561 23.90 -15.42 -28.13
CA SER A 561 23.59 -16.86 -28.19
C SER A 561 24.64 -17.59 -29.01
N LEU A 562 24.97 -18.81 -28.58
CA LEU A 562 25.87 -19.72 -29.31
C LEU A 562 25.13 -20.47 -30.43
N GLU A 563 23.77 -20.52 -30.36
CA GLU A 563 22.90 -21.11 -31.38
C GLU A 563 21.79 -20.12 -31.78
N PRO A 564 21.11 -20.30 -32.92
CA PRO A 564 20.01 -19.44 -33.31
C PRO A 564 18.88 -19.47 -32.29
N ALA A 565 18.85 -18.51 -31.38
CA ALA A 565 17.81 -18.39 -30.37
C ALA A 565 16.61 -17.62 -30.92
N VAL A 566 15.40 -18.06 -30.61
CA VAL A 566 14.18 -17.31 -30.91
C VAL A 566 14.01 -16.25 -29.82
N PHE A 567 14.56 -15.06 -30.04
CA PHE A 567 14.58 -13.98 -29.06
C PHE A 567 13.18 -13.52 -28.60
N SER A 568 12.13 -13.76 -29.39
CA SER A 568 10.73 -13.52 -28.99
C SER A 568 10.26 -14.41 -27.81
N ASP A 569 10.97 -15.48 -27.51
CA ASP A 569 10.66 -16.36 -26.38
C ASP A 569 11.16 -15.82 -25.04
N TYR A 570 11.78 -14.64 -25.02
CA TYR A 570 12.31 -14.02 -23.81
C TYR A 570 11.47 -12.83 -23.35
N MET A 571 11.37 -12.68 -22.04
CA MET A 571 10.81 -11.53 -21.34
C MET A 571 11.90 -10.79 -20.60
N VAL A 572 11.79 -9.48 -20.55
CA VAL A 572 12.66 -8.60 -19.75
C VAL A 572 11.83 -7.98 -18.65
N GLU A 573 12.33 -8.11 -17.43
CA GLU A 573 11.79 -7.45 -16.25
C GLU A 573 12.89 -6.60 -15.61
N ILE A 574 12.54 -5.39 -15.15
CA ILE A 574 13.46 -4.53 -14.41
C ILE A 574 12.85 -4.23 -13.06
N TYR A 575 13.59 -4.54 -12.00
CA TYR A 575 13.20 -4.33 -10.63
C TYR A 575 14.15 -3.38 -9.93
N ASP A 576 13.66 -2.59 -8.99
CA ASP A 576 14.52 -1.92 -8.03
C ASP A 576 15.03 -2.88 -6.94
N VAL A 577 15.84 -2.36 -6.03
CA VAL A 577 16.40 -3.14 -4.90
C VAL A 577 15.33 -3.70 -3.96
N ASN A 578 14.13 -3.15 -3.97
CA ASN A 578 12.99 -3.57 -3.14
C ASN A 578 12.10 -4.60 -3.83
N GLY A 579 12.45 -4.97 -5.08
CA GLY A 579 11.67 -5.90 -5.88
C GLY A 579 10.45 -5.28 -6.57
N ARG A 580 10.36 -3.94 -6.59
CA ARG A 580 9.32 -3.24 -7.35
C ARG A 580 9.63 -3.33 -8.84
N LEU A 581 8.64 -3.77 -9.61
CA LEU A 581 8.75 -3.91 -11.06
C LEU A 581 8.58 -2.54 -11.73
N TYR A 582 9.57 -2.13 -12.52
CA TYR A 582 9.58 -0.91 -13.32
C TYR A 582 9.31 -1.18 -14.79
N HIS A 583 9.75 -2.31 -15.31
CA HIS A 583 9.57 -2.70 -16.70
C HIS A 583 9.27 -4.19 -16.79
N CYS A 584 8.32 -4.55 -17.65
CA CYS A 584 8.04 -5.94 -18.01
C CYS A 584 7.51 -5.97 -19.44
N ALA A 585 8.30 -6.48 -20.36
CA ALA A 585 7.94 -6.59 -21.78
C ALA A 585 8.64 -7.79 -22.44
N PRO A 586 8.10 -8.31 -23.56
CA PRO A 586 8.83 -9.22 -24.42
C PRO A 586 10.12 -8.59 -24.90
N TYR A 587 11.19 -9.37 -24.99
CA TYR A 587 12.44 -8.91 -25.54
C TYR A 587 12.29 -8.56 -27.03
N THR A 588 12.60 -7.34 -27.40
CA THR A 588 12.47 -6.83 -28.78
C THR A 588 13.79 -6.44 -29.42
N GLY A 589 14.90 -6.46 -28.66
CA GLY A 589 16.20 -5.94 -29.09
C GLY A 589 16.28 -4.40 -29.19
N LYS A 590 15.21 -3.70 -28.79
CA LYS A 590 15.18 -2.24 -28.73
C LYS A 590 15.70 -1.73 -27.40
N ASP A 591 16.14 -0.47 -27.39
CA ASP A 591 16.54 0.23 -26.18
C ASP A 591 15.34 0.36 -25.24
N THR A 592 15.57 0.12 -23.95
CA THR A 592 14.59 0.33 -22.89
C THR A 592 14.82 1.71 -22.29
N ASP A 593 13.80 2.53 -22.29
CA ASP A 593 13.83 3.85 -21.68
C ASP A 593 13.88 3.72 -20.15
N VAL A 594 14.86 4.37 -19.53
CA VAL A 594 15.06 4.43 -18.09
C VAL A 594 15.18 5.87 -17.59
N SER A 595 14.83 6.84 -18.43
CA SER A 595 14.91 8.27 -18.09
C SER A 595 14.05 8.67 -16.91
N ASP A 596 12.93 7.97 -16.69
CA ASP A 596 12.02 8.18 -15.57
C ASP A 596 12.41 7.36 -14.32
N TYR A 597 13.53 6.62 -14.35
CA TYR A 597 13.99 5.86 -13.22
C TYR A 597 14.82 6.72 -12.27
N ASN A 598 14.63 6.57 -10.98
CA ASN A 598 15.49 7.23 -10.01
C ASN A 598 16.92 6.70 -10.12
N ALA A 599 17.91 7.58 -9.93
CA ALA A 599 19.30 7.14 -9.84
C ALA A 599 19.46 6.07 -8.76
N GLY A 600 20.05 4.94 -9.11
CA GLY A 600 20.18 3.82 -8.19
C GLY A 600 20.50 2.48 -8.84
N LEU A 601 20.42 1.42 -8.02
CA LEU A 601 20.65 0.05 -8.44
C LEU A 601 19.32 -0.63 -8.80
N TYR A 602 19.29 -1.24 -9.97
CA TYR A 602 18.19 -2.05 -10.49
C TYR A 602 18.67 -3.45 -10.85
N PHE A 603 17.73 -4.37 -10.98
CA PHE A 603 17.99 -5.73 -11.43
C PHE A 603 17.20 -5.98 -12.72
N VAL A 604 17.92 -6.20 -13.81
CA VAL A 604 17.35 -6.62 -15.08
C VAL A 604 17.32 -8.13 -15.11
N ARG A 605 16.13 -8.70 -15.19
CA ARG A 605 15.89 -10.13 -15.26
C ARG A 605 15.41 -10.51 -16.65
N LEU A 606 16.14 -11.41 -17.30
CA LEU A 606 15.74 -12.05 -18.55
C LEU A 606 15.14 -13.41 -18.24
N ILE A 607 13.94 -13.66 -18.75
CA ILE A 607 13.20 -14.93 -18.50
C ILE A 607 12.90 -15.58 -19.84
N HIS A 608 13.27 -16.85 -19.98
CA HIS A 608 12.82 -17.66 -21.12
C HIS A 608 11.41 -18.18 -20.88
N ARG A 609 10.45 -17.73 -21.69
CA ARG A 609 8.99 -17.90 -21.47
C ARG A 609 8.54 -19.36 -21.43
N LYS A 610 9.19 -20.26 -22.20
CA LYS A 610 8.82 -21.67 -22.28
C LYS A 610 9.44 -22.52 -21.17
N SER A 611 10.68 -22.24 -20.77
CA SER A 611 11.39 -23.05 -19.78
C SER A 611 11.33 -22.46 -18.37
N GLY A 612 10.98 -21.16 -18.24
CA GLY A 612 10.99 -20.44 -16.96
C GLY A 612 12.41 -20.10 -16.45
N HIS A 613 13.46 -20.51 -17.15
CA HIS A 613 14.83 -20.15 -16.78
C HIS A 613 15.02 -18.64 -16.83
N SER A 614 15.76 -18.09 -15.87
CA SER A 614 16.01 -16.65 -15.84
C SER A 614 17.46 -16.34 -15.48
N GLN A 615 17.95 -15.27 -16.07
CA GLN A 615 19.24 -14.65 -15.78
C GLN A 615 19.01 -13.23 -15.26
N THR A 616 19.77 -12.80 -14.27
CA THR A 616 19.64 -11.45 -13.70
C THR A 616 20.98 -10.74 -13.74
N GLN A 617 20.97 -9.46 -14.15
CA GLN A 617 22.12 -8.58 -14.11
C GLN A 617 21.79 -7.27 -13.38
N LYS A 618 22.82 -6.63 -12.82
CA LYS A 618 22.70 -5.33 -12.16
C LYS A 618 22.75 -4.21 -13.21
N LEU A 619 21.83 -3.28 -13.09
CA LEU A 619 21.78 -2.03 -13.85
C LEU A 619 21.94 -0.87 -12.87
N ILE A 620 22.87 0.03 -13.15
CA ILE A 620 23.00 1.29 -12.42
C ILE A 620 22.38 2.37 -13.29
N VAL A 621 21.45 3.13 -12.73
CA VAL A 621 20.87 4.32 -13.36
C VAL A 621 21.41 5.56 -12.66
N GLU A 622 21.87 6.57 -13.46
CA GLU A 622 22.45 7.83 -12.99
C GLU A 622 21.56 9.03 -13.30
#